data_a71cfd8a2e698e8ba36583179d27df1c
#
_entry.id   a71cfd8a2e698e8ba36583179d27df1c
#
_cell.length_a   1.000
_cell.length_b   1.000
_cell.length_c   1.000
_cell.angle_alpha   90.00
_cell.angle_beta   90.00
_cell.angle_gamma   90.00
#
_symmetry.space_group_name_H-M   'P 1'
#
loop_
_entity.id
_entity.type
_entity.pdbx_description
1 polymer ?
#
loop_
_entity_poly.entity_id
_entity_poly.type
_entity_poly.pdbx_seq_one_letter_code
_entity_poly.pdbx_strand_id
1 'polypeptide(L)'
;MNAINVAQEVIDIEVNGLLYMKDRIGNEFELAVSKIQDTTGRVIICGMGKSGIIGKKIAASFASTGTPSFFMHPGEAFHGDLGMVKPEDIFVAISNSGETDEVLKLLPFLKDNQNYIIAITGKRESTLAKNAHCHLDIAVPKEACPHQLAPTASTTATLVMGDALTVALMDARGFSPESFARFHPGGSLGRRLLSKVRDEMHCKLPIVSTDASFTDVVS
;
A
#
# COMPACT_ATOMS: atom_id res chain seq x y z
N MET A 1 3.38 -5.32 36.71
CA MET A 1 3.96 -5.36 35.35
C MET A 1 4.31 -3.93 34.97
N ASN A 2 5.52 -3.66 34.48
CA ASN A 2 5.88 -2.30 34.06
C ASN A 2 5.47 -2.12 32.58
N ALA A 3 4.58 -1.18 32.30
CA ALA A 3 4.08 -0.91 30.94
C ALA A 3 5.19 -0.55 29.93
N ILE A 4 6.27 0.10 30.42
CA ILE A 4 7.44 0.43 29.56
C ILE A 4 8.13 -0.85 29.09
N ASN A 5 8.37 -1.81 30.00
CA ASN A 5 8.99 -3.08 29.62
C ASN A 5 8.12 -3.87 28.62
N VAL A 6 6.78 -3.85 28.81
CA VAL A 6 5.87 -4.48 27.86
C VAL A 6 5.96 -3.83 26.48
N ALA A 7 6.00 -2.51 26.43
CA ALA A 7 6.12 -1.79 25.14
C ALA A 7 7.45 -2.12 24.44
N GLN A 8 8.55 -2.18 25.17
CA GLN A 8 9.86 -2.54 24.64
C GLN A 8 9.86 -3.99 24.11
N GLU A 9 9.29 -4.93 24.89
CA GLU A 9 9.17 -6.33 24.45
C GLU A 9 8.33 -6.48 23.17
N VAL A 10 7.23 -5.75 23.04
CA VAL A 10 6.40 -5.74 21.81
C VAL A 10 7.24 -5.29 20.62
N ILE A 11 7.99 -4.20 20.75
CA ILE A 11 8.85 -3.69 19.68
C ILE A 11 9.91 -4.71 19.29
N ASP A 12 10.57 -5.35 20.29
CA ASP A 12 11.58 -6.36 20.03
C ASP A 12 11.01 -7.59 19.28
N ILE A 13 9.81 -8.02 19.63
CA ILE A 13 9.13 -9.12 18.95
C ILE A 13 8.81 -8.75 17.50
N GLU A 14 8.30 -7.56 17.27
CA GLU A 14 7.97 -7.09 15.91
C GLU A 14 9.22 -6.90 15.05
N VAL A 15 10.29 -6.32 15.60
CA VAL A 15 11.60 -6.20 14.92
C VAL A 15 12.13 -7.59 14.53
N ASN A 16 12.10 -8.55 15.46
CA ASN A 16 12.51 -9.92 15.17
C ASN A 16 11.65 -10.57 14.08
N GLY A 17 10.33 -10.30 14.07
CA GLY A 17 9.42 -10.73 13.01
C GLY A 17 9.81 -10.18 11.64
N LEU A 18 10.17 -8.89 11.57
CA LEU A 18 10.63 -8.25 10.34
C LEU A 18 11.97 -8.80 9.85
N LEU A 19 12.93 -9.02 10.74
CA LEU A 19 14.23 -9.64 10.39
C LEU A 19 14.02 -11.06 9.86
N TYR A 20 13.16 -11.84 10.50
CA TYR A 20 12.81 -13.18 10.04
C TYR A 20 12.13 -13.16 8.66
N MET A 21 11.26 -12.20 8.37
CA MET A 21 10.67 -12.01 7.05
C MET A 21 11.72 -11.60 6.02
N LYS A 22 12.59 -10.65 6.36
CA LYS A 22 13.64 -10.12 5.47
C LYS A 22 14.50 -11.23 4.88
N ASP A 23 14.93 -12.20 5.70
CA ASP A 23 15.79 -13.30 5.27
C ASP A 23 15.11 -14.28 4.30
N ARG A 24 13.79 -14.16 4.11
CA ARG A 24 13.00 -15.00 3.21
C ARG A 24 12.49 -14.27 1.97
N ILE A 25 12.82 -13.00 1.82
CA ILE A 25 12.55 -12.27 0.58
C ILE A 25 13.47 -12.81 -0.53
N GLY A 26 12.88 -13.24 -1.63
CA GLY A 26 13.61 -13.85 -2.74
C GLY A 26 12.90 -13.63 -4.09
N ASN A 27 13.10 -14.54 -5.02
CA ASN A 27 12.63 -14.44 -6.41
C ASN A 27 11.12 -14.19 -6.56
N GLU A 28 10.32 -14.67 -5.62
CA GLU A 28 8.86 -14.42 -5.63
C GLU A 28 8.54 -12.92 -5.47
N PHE A 29 9.37 -12.19 -4.71
CA PHE A 29 9.22 -10.75 -4.58
C PHE A 29 9.55 -10.02 -5.90
N GLU A 30 10.64 -10.40 -6.55
CA GLU A 30 11.01 -9.87 -7.87
C GLU A 30 9.93 -10.17 -8.92
N LEU A 31 9.39 -11.40 -8.90
CA LEU A 31 8.30 -11.80 -9.78
C LEU A 31 7.04 -10.95 -9.54
N ALA A 32 6.68 -10.71 -8.28
CA ALA A 32 5.53 -9.86 -7.95
C ALA A 32 5.72 -8.43 -8.48
N VAL A 33 6.89 -7.83 -8.26
CA VAL A 33 7.22 -6.47 -8.75
C VAL A 33 7.14 -6.43 -10.28
N SER A 34 7.78 -7.38 -10.99
CA SER A 34 7.74 -7.44 -12.45
C SER A 34 6.30 -7.56 -12.97
N LYS A 35 5.50 -8.46 -12.41
CA LYS A 35 4.10 -8.66 -12.84
C LYS A 35 3.23 -7.43 -12.62
N ILE A 36 3.41 -6.73 -11.50
CA ILE A 36 2.69 -5.48 -11.24
C ILE A 36 3.18 -4.36 -12.17
N GLN A 37 4.46 -4.34 -12.52
CA GLN A 37 5.01 -3.35 -13.44
C GLN A 37 4.51 -3.53 -14.88
N ASP A 38 4.40 -4.78 -15.32
CA ASP A 38 4.09 -5.14 -16.70
C ASP A 38 2.57 -5.13 -16.99
N THR A 39 1.71 -5.12 -15.96
CA THR A 39 0.27 -5.12 -16.19
C THR A 39 -0.24 -3.83 -16.82
N THR A 40 -1.18 -3.96 -17.76
CA THR A 40 -1.97 -2.84 -18.30
C THR A 40 -3.21 -2.55 -17.46
N GLY A 41 -3.51 -3.43 -16.50
CA GLY A 41 -4.64 -3.32 -15.57
C GLY A 41 -4.27 -2.56 -14.30
N ARG A 42 -5.04 -2.85 -13.26
CA ARG A 42 -4.88 -2.27 -11.91
C ARG A 42 -4.43 -3.35 -10.93
N VAL A 43 -3.96 -2.94 -9.76
CA VAL A 43 -3.72 -3.84 -8.64
C VAL A 43 -4.92 -3.80 -7.70
N ILE A 44 -5.62 -4.90 -7.58
CA ILE A 44 -6.76 -5.06 -6.67
C ILE A 44 -6.24 -5.72 -5.40
N ILE A 45 -6.38 -5.06 -4.27
CA ILE A 45 -5.92 -5.58 -2.99
C ILE A 45 -7.13 -6.01 -2.17
N CYS A 46 -7.12 -7.24 -1.68
CA CYS A 46 -8.24 -7.85 -0.98
C CYS A 46 -7.78 -8.49 0.33
N GLY A 47 -8.57 -8.36 1.38
CA GLY A 47 -8.32 -8.96 2.68
C GLY A 47 -9.44 -8.68 3.66
N MET A 48 -9.58 -9.56 4.68
CA MET A 48 -10.61 -9.45 5.71
C MET A 48 -10.04 -8.88 7.01
N GLY A 49 -10.85 -8.14 7.78
CA GLY A 49 -10.51 -7.66 9.11
C GLY A 49 -9.23 -6.79 9.13
N LYS A 50 -8.27 -7.14 9.99
CA LYS A 50 -6.99 -6.40 10.09
C LYS A 50 -6.17 -6.47 8.81
N SER A 51 -6.16 -7.61 8.13
CA SER A 51 -5.52 -7.74 6.80
C SER A 51 -6.16 -6.80 5.78
N GLY A 52 -7.48 -6.61 5.83
CA GLY A 52 -8.19 -5.65 4.98
C GLY A 52 -7.84 -4.20 5.29
N ILE A 53 -7.69 -3.84 6.57
CA ILE A 53 -7.27 -2.48 6.98
C ILE A 53 -5.89 -2.16 6.41
N ILE A 54 -4.94 -3.09 6.55
CA ILE A 54 -3.60 -2.95 5.99
C ILE A 54 -3.64 -2.96 4.46
N GLY A 55 -4.47 -3.82 3.86
CA GLY A 55 -4.70 -3.84 2.42
C GLY A 55 -5.19 -2.50 1.86
N LYS A 56 -6.08 -1.81 2.57
CA LYS A 56 -6.49 -0.44 2.22
C LYS A 56 -5.32 0.54 2.22
N LYS A 57 -4.44 0.45 3.24
CA LYS A 57 -3.22 1.28 3.30
C LYS A 57 -2.29 0.98 2.12
N ILE A 58 -2.07 -0.27 1.79
CA ILE A 58 -1.22 -0.67 0.66
C ILE A 58 -1.81 -0.15 -0.66
N ALA A 59 -3.11 -0.32 -0.90
CA ALA A 59 -3.79 0.20 -2.08
C ALA A 59 -3.63 1.73 -2.20
N ALA A 60 -3.81 2.46 -1.10
CA ALA A 60 -3.63 3.91 -1.06
C ALA A 60 -2.18 4.31 -1.36
N SER A 61 -1.19 3.57 -0.82
CA SER A 61 0.23 3.81 -1.10
C SER A 61 0.56 3.57 -2.58
N PHE A 62 0.08 2.49 -3.16
CA PHE A 62 0.25 2.20 -4.58
C PHE A 62 -0.34 3.30 -5.47
N ALA A 63 -1.60 3.67 -5.23
CA ALA A 63 -2.27 4.71 -5.98
C ALA A 63 -1.53 6.05 -5.91
N SER A 64 -1.08 6.44 -4.71
CA SER A 64 -0.38 7.71 -4.47
C SER A 64 1.04 7.75 -5.01
N THR A 65 1.60 6.60 -5.39
CA THR A 65 2.95 6.47 -5.97
C THR A 65 2.94 6.02 -7.45
N GLY A 66 1.78 6.07 -8.09
CA GLY A 66 1.66 5.85 -9.54
C GLY A 66 1.36 4.42 -9.97
N THR A 67 1.03 3.52 -9.04
CA THR A 67 0.48 2.20 -9.36
C THR A 67 -1.04 2.24 -9.24
N PRO A 68 -1.81 2.20 -10.35
CA PRO A 68 -3.26 2.20 -10.27
C PRO A 68 -3.76 1.03 -9.43
N SER A 69 -4.45 1.31 -8.34
CA SER A 69 -4.89 0.30 -7.39
C SER A 69 -6.14 0.71 -6.62
N PHE A 70 -6.86 -0.27 -6.11
CA PHE A 70 -7.94 -0.07 -5.17
C PHE A 70 -8.09 -1.28 -4.25
N PHE A 71 -8.79 -1.07 -3.14
CA PHE A 71 -9.11 -2.12 -2.19
C PHE A 71 -10.50 -2.67 -2.46
N MET A 72 -10.62 -4.01 -2.48
CA MET A 72 -11.89 -4.74 -2.58
C MET A 72 -12.12 -5.53 -1.30
N HIS A 73 -13.26 -5.31 -0.65
CA HIS A 73 -13.64 -6.12 0.51
C HIS A 73 -14.19 -7.47 0.04
N PRO A 74 -13.70 -8.62 0.55
CA PRO A 74 -14.12 -9.92 0.03
C PRO A 74 -15.62 -10.19 0.24
N GLY A 75 -16.23 -9.63 1.29
CA GLY A 75 -17.69 -9.71 1.48
C GLY A 75 -18.46 -8.97 0.39
N GLU A 76 -18.08 -7.76 0.02
CA GLU A 76 -18.73 -6.97 -1.02
C GLU A 76 -18.50 -7.56 -2.42
N ALA A 77 -17.37 -8.24 -2.61
CA ALA A 77 -17.07 -8.94 -3.85
C ALA A 77 -18.21 -9.90 -4.28
N PHE A 78 -18.80 -10.63 -3.32
CA PHE A 78 -19.93 -11.52 -3.57
C PHE A 78 -21.24 -10.80 -3.86
N HIS A 79 -21.34 -9.52 -3.55
CA HIS A 79 -22.56 -8.72 -3.78
C HIS A 79 -22.46 -7.84 -5.01
N GLY A 80 -21.47 -8.11 -5.90
CA GLY A 80 -21.42 -7.49 -7.21
C GLY A 80 -20.09 -6.82 -7.56
N ASP A 81 -19.21 -6.54 -6.59
CA ASP A 81 -17.94 -5.85 -6.85
C ASP A 81 -16.97 -6.65 -7.73
N LEU A 82 -17.16 -7.97 -7.85
CA LEU A 82 -16.42 -8.80 -8.83
C LEU A 82 -16.60 -8.29 -10.27
N GLY A 83 -17.70 -7.59 -10.58
CA GLY A 83 -17.90 -6.95 -11.88
C GLY A 83 -16.88 -5.83 -12.20
N MET A 84 -16.14 -5.33 -11.20
CA MET A 84 -15.06 -4.36 -11.39
C MET A 84 -13.74 -5.02 -11.80
N VAL A 85 -13.59 -6.34 -11.62
CA VAL A 85 -12.35 -7.07 -11.86
C VAL A 85 -12.23 -7.41 -13.33
N LYS A 86 -11.17 -6.94 -13.97
CA LYS A 86 -10.86 -7.23 -15.37
C LYS A 86 -9.77 -8.29 -15.46
N PRO A 87 -9.72 -9.04 -16.57
CA PRO A 87 -8.71 -10.10 -16.77
C PRO A 87 -7.25 -9.60 -16.63
N GLU A 88 -6.99 -8.37 -17.05
CA GLU A 88 -5.67 -7.76 -16.98
C GLU A 88 -5.28 -7.26 -15.57
N ASP A 89 -6.23 -7.20 -14.62
CA ASP A 89 -5.94 -6.75 -13.25
C ASP A 89 -5.13 -7.81 -12.48
N ILE A 90 -4.16 -7.35 -11.70
CA ILE A 90 -3.44 -8.19 -10.72
C ILE A 90 -4.23 -8.24 -9.42
N PHE A 91 -4.48 -9.42 -8.90
CA PHE A 91 -5.22 -9.60 -7.65
C PHE A 91 -4.28 -9.98 -6.50
N VAL A 92 -4.14 -9.10 -5.51
CA VAL A 92 -3.33 -9.31 -4.31
C VAL A 92 -4.24 -9.71 -3.15
N ALA A 93 -4.19 -10.96 -2.75
CA ALA A 93 -5.00 -11.52 -1.67
C ALA A 93 -4.18 -11.61 -0.37
N ILE A 94 -4.67 -11.00 0.70
CA ILE A 94 -3.99 -10.93 2.00
C ILE A 94 -4.76 -11.76 3.02
N SER A 95 -4.10 -12.78 3.57
CA SER A 95 -4.60 -13.60 4.66
C SER A 95 -3.42 -14.22 5.43
N ASN A 96 -3.22 -13.86 6.68
CA ASN A 96 -2.09 -14.41 7.45
C ASN A 96 -2.16 -15.95 7.57
N SER A 97 -3.34 -16.52 7.83
CA SER A 97 -3.52 -17.98 7.83
C SER A 97 -3.49 -18.59 6.43
N GLY A 98 -3.84 -17.80 5.40
CA GLY A 98 -4.09 -18.28 4.05
C GLY A 98 -5.32 -19.17 3.90
N GLU A 99 -6.19 -19.19 4.93
CA GLU A 99 -7.39 -20.03 5.03
C GLU A 99 -8.65 -19.20 5.32
N THR A 100 -8.65 -17.90 5.03
CA THR A 100 -9.82 -17.04 5.22
C THR A 100 -10.88 -17.37 4.18
N ASP A 101 -12.00 -17.93 4.61
CA ASP A 101 -13.08 -18.44 3.74
C ASP A 101 -13.56 -17.41 2.71
N GLU A 102 -13.77 -16.17 3.14
CA GLU A 102 -14.27 -15.11 2.26
C GLU A 102 -13.28 -14.78 1.13
N VAL A 103 -11.98 -14.89 1.40
CA VAL A 103 -10.94 -14.69 0.39
C VAL A 103 -10.84 -15.90 -0.53
N LEU A 104 -10.87 -17.11 0.04
CA LEU A 104 -10.77 -18.36 -0.74
C LEU A 104 -11.93 -18.55 -1.70
N LYS A 105 -13.14 -18.12 -1.33
CA LYS A 105 -14.32 -18.18 -2.19
C LYS A 105 -14.19 -17.34 -3.48
N LEU A 106 -13.26 -16.39 -3.53
CA LEU A 106 -13.02 -15.60 -4.75
C LEU A 106 -12.15 -16.34 -5.78
N LEU A 107 -11.38 -17.35 -5.34
CA LEU A 107 -10.42 -18.05 -6.21
C LEU A 107 -11.05 -18.66 -7.48
N PRO A 108 -12.22 -19.32 -7.44
CA PRO A 108 -12.84 -19.85 -8.66
C PRO A 108 -13.10 -18.77 -9.71
N PHE A 109 -13.65 -17.63 -9.30
CA PHE A 109 -13.90 -16.50 -10.21
C PHE A 109 -12.58 -15.96 -10.78
N LEU A 110 -11.57 -15.72 -9.92
CA LEU A 110 -10.29 -15.16 -10.35
C LEU A 110 -9.56 -16.08 -11.35
N LYS A 111 -9.68 -17.40 -11.18
CA LYS A 111 -9.11 -18.39 -12.10
C LYS A 111 -9.85 -18.40 -13.44
N ASP A 112 -11.17 -18.39 -13.40
CA ASP A 112 -12.02 -18.35 -14.61
C ASP A 112 -11.76 -17.05 -15.39
N ASN A 113 -11.63 -15.94 -14.70
CA ASN A 113 -11.32 -14.63 -15.27
C ASN A 113 -9.84 -14.46 -15.66
N GLN A 114 -8.98 -15.46 -15.41
CA GLN A 114 -7.55 -15.50 -15.73
C GLN A 114 -6.70 -14.41 -15.04
N ASN A 115 -7.13 -13.94 -13.87
CA ASN A 115 -6.36 -12.96 -13.12
C ASN A 115 -5.04 -13.57 -12.59
N TYR A 116 -3.97 -12.79 -12.65
CA TYR A 116 -2.75 -13.12 -11.94
C TYR A 116 -2.93 -12.87 -10.45
N ILE A 117 -2.76 -13.92 -9.62
CA ILE A 117 -3.00 -13.88 -8.19
C ILE A 117 -1.67 -13.86 -7.44
N ILE A 118 -1.47 -12.85 -6.60
CA ILE A 118 -0.39 -12.75 -5.63
C ILE A 118 -0.98 -13.00 -4.24
N ALA A 119 -0.48 -13.99 -3.51
CA ALA A 119 -0.87 -14.26 -2.15
C ALA A 119 0.13 -13.65 -1.16
N ILE A 120 -0.34 -12.91 -0.18
CA ILE A 120 0.44 -12.45 0.97
C ILE A 120 -0.05 -13.24 2.18
N THR A 121 0.74 -14.22 2.62
CA THR A 121 0.36 -15.11 3.74
C THR A 121 1.56 -15.44 4.63
N GLY A 122 1.29 -15.81 5.88
CA GLY A 122 2.28 -16.36 6.80
C GLY A 122 2.46 -17.89 6.68
N LYS A 123 1.78 -18.55 5.72
CA LYS A 123 1.80 -20.01 5.57
C LYS A 123 1.92 -20.41 4.11
N ARG A 124 3.11 -20.85 3.71
CA ARG A 124 3.39 -21.28 2.32
C ARG A 124 2.53 -22.47 1.89
N GLU A 125 2.17 -23.36 2.81
CA GLU A 125 1.37 -24.55 2.54
C GLU A 125 -0.16 -24.29 2.60
N SER A 126 -0.58 -23.04 2.80
CA SER A 126 -1.99 -22.69 2.85
C SER A 126 -2.70 -22.83 1.51
N THR A 127 -4.03 -22.97 1.59
CA THR A 127 -4.88 -23.04 0.39
C THR A 127 -4.71 -21.82 -0.50
N LEU A 128 -4.64 -20.61 0.07
CA LEU A 128 -4.43 -19.39 -0.71
C LEU A 128 -3.08 -19.38 -1.44
N ALA A 129 -1.98 -19.70 -0.74
CA ALA A 129 -0.65 -19.71 -1.32
C ALA A 129 -0.52 -20.75 -2.46
N LYS A 130 -1.09 -21.95 -2.28
CA LYS A 130 -1.08 -23.02 -3.30
C LYS A 130 -1.91 -22.70 -4.56
N ASN A 131 -2.86 -21.81 -4.43
CA ASN A 131 -3.74 -21.40 -5.53
C ASN A 131 -3.33 -20.06 -6.18
N ALA A 132 -2.30 -19.42 -5.66
CA ALA A 132 -1.73 -18.20 -6.22
C ALA A 132 -0.61 -18.50 -7.22
N HIS A 133 -0.31 -17.54 -8.09
CA HIS A 133 0.80 -17.60 -9.03
C HIS A 133 2.12 -17.16 -8.39
N CYS A 134 2.05 -16.38 -7.32
CA CYS A 134 3.17 -15.85 -6.58
C CYS A 134 2.80 -15.77 -5.09
N HIS A 135 3.73 -16.13 -4.20
CA HIS A 135 3.52 -16.12 -2.76
C HIS A 135 4.56 -15.23 -2.07
N LEU A 136 4.11 -14.18 -1.40
CA LEU A 136 4.92 -13.32 -0.56
C LEU A 136 4.76 -13.76 0.90
N ASP A 137 5.85 -14.28 1.45
CA ASP A 137 5.87 -14.86 2.80
C ASP A 137 6.03 -13.77 3.88
N ILE A 138 5.00 -13.61 4.70
CA ILE A 138 4.96 -12.71 5.85
C ILE A 138 4.96 -13.45 7.19
N ALA A 139 5.39 -14.71 7.22
CA ALA A 139 5.45 -15.46 8.46
C ALA A 139 6.33 -14.76 9.50
N VAL A 140 5.88 -14.81 10.74
CA VAL A 140 6.61 -14.31 11.92
C VAL A 140 6.76 -15.43 12.94
N PRO A 141 7.83 -15.45 13.76
CA PRO A 141 8.02 -16.49 14.76
C PRO A 141 6.92 -16.52 15.82
N LYS A 142 6.44 -15.35 16.24
CA LYS A 142 5.34 -15.21 17.21
C LYS A 142 4.68 -13.84 17.12
N GLU A 143 3.45 -13.75 17.61
CA GLU A 143 2.78 -12.48 17.88
C GLU A 143 3.26 -11.88 19.20
N ALA A 144 3.20 -10.55 19.33
CA ALA A 144 3.51 -9.87 20.59
C ALA A 144 2.36 -10.00 21.62
N CYS A 145 1.18 -10.41 21.18
CA CYS A 145 0.06 -10.68 22.06
C CYS A 145 0.38 -11.85 23.03
N PRO A 146 0.12 -11.72 24.34
CA PRO A 146 0.47 -12.74 25.34
C PRO A 146 -0.09 -14.14 25.04
N HIS A 147 -1.23 -14.23 24.35
CA HIS A 147 -1.88 -15.51 24.02
C HIS A 147 -1.77 -15.87 22.53
N GLN A 148 -0.95 -15.16 21.77
CA GLN A 148 -0.79 -15.37 20.32
C GLN A 148 -2.11 -15.23 19.51
N LEU A 149 -3.11 -14.52 20.07
CA LEU A 149 -4.45 -14.40 19.48
C LEU A 149 -4.64 -13.14 18.66
N ALA A 150 -4.15 -11.99 19.17
CA ALA A 150 -4.28 -10.73 18.47
C ALA A 150 -3.14 -10.56 17.47
N PRO A 151 -3.43 -10.32 16.17
CA PRO A 151 -2.41 -10.02 15.20
C PRO A 151 -1.67 -8.72 15.56
N THR A 152 -0.35 -8.79 15.62
CA THR A 152 0.59 -7.72 15.93
C THR A 152 1.79 -7.80 14.99
N ALA A 153 2.78 -8.63 15.28
CA ALA A 153 3.95 -8.83 14.42
C ALA A 153 3.57 -9.27 12.99
N SER A 154 2.56 -10.12 12.83
CA SER A 154 2.08 -10.51 11.49
C SER A 154 1.46 -9.34 10.71
N THR A 155 0.75 -8.43 11.38
CA THR A 155 0.19 -7.24 10.73
C THR A 155 1.26 -6.23 10.38
N THR A 156 2.28 -6.07 11.22
CA THR A 156 3.46 -5.25 10.95
C THR A 156 4.25 -5.81 9.78
N ALA A 157 4.47 -7.12 9.72
CA ALA A 157 5.12 -7.77 8.58
C ALA A 157 4.32 -7.58 7.28
N THR A 158 2.99 -7.69 7.31
CA THR A 158 2.12 -7.43 6.15
C THR A 158 2.26 -6.00 5.67
N LEU A 159 2.27 -5.03 6.60
CA LEU A 159 2.43 -3.62 6.28
C LEU A 159 3.78 -3.34 5.61
N VAL A 160 4.86 -3.85 6.19
CA VAL A 160 6.23 -3.65 5.67
C VAL A 160 6.42 -4.36 4.33
N MET A 161 5.83 -5.54 4.10
CA MET A 161 5.83 -6.18 2.79
C MET A 161 5.16 -5.29 1.73
N GLY A 162 4.02 -4.68 2.06
CA GLY A 162 3.34 -3.72 1.17
C GLY A 162 4.16 -2.45 0.91
N ASP A 163 4.88 -1.96 1.90
CA ASP A 163 5.78 -0.81 1.75
C ASP A 163 7.00 -1.16 0.88
N ALA A 164 7.56 -2.36 1.06
CA ALA A 164 8.65 -2.86 0.23
C ALA A 164 8.22 -2.97 -1.24
N LEU A 165 7.04 -3.51 -1.52
CA LEU A 165 6.48 -3.53 -2.89
C LEU A 165 6.29 -2.13 -3.44
N THR A 166 5.74 -1.20 -2.63
CA THR A 166 5.53 0.20 -3.04
C THR A 166 6.84 0.84 -3.47
N VAL A 167 7.88 0.73 -2.64
CA VAL A 167 9.19 1.35 -2.91
C VAL A 167 9.89 0.68 -4.09
N ALA A 168 9.84 -0.66 -4.20
CA ALA A 168 10.41 -1.38 -5.33
C ALA A 168 9.73 -0.98 -6.67
N LEU A 169 8.40 -0.77 -6.67
CA LEU A 169 7.67 -0.29 -7.85
C LEU A 169 8.00 1.17 -8.19
N MET A 170 8.23 2.03 -7.18
CA MET A 170 8.72 3.39 -7.40
C MET A 170 10.09 3.40 -8.05
N ASP A 171 11.01 2.60 -7.53
CA ASP A 171 12.38 2.47 -8.06
C ASP A 171 12.36 1.96 -9.50
N ALA A 172 11.64 0.87 -9.76
CA ALA A 172 11.50 0.27 -11.08
C ALA A 172 10.92 1.22 -12.15
N ARG A 173 10.10 2.22 -11.74
CA ARG A 173 9.50 3.22 -12.64
C ARG A 173 10.28 4.52 -12.72
N GLY A 174 11.39 4.67 -12.00
CA GLY A 174 12.10 5.95 -11.91
C GLY A 174 11.23 7.06 -11.33
N PHE A 175 10.44 6.76 -10.28
CA PHE A 175 9.50 7.70 -9.67
C PHE A 175 10.23 8.93 -9.11
N SER A 176 9.80 10.11 -9.52
CA SER A 176 10.44 11.39 -9.17
C SER A 176 9.58 12.21 -8.18
N PRO A 177 10.19 13.20 -7.50
CA PRO A 177 9.44 14.17 -6.69
C PRO A 177 8.29 14.85 -7.44
N GLU A 178 8.48 15.14 -8.73
CA GLU A 178 7.47 15.75 -9.60
C GLU A 178 6.29 14.78 -9.81
N SER A 179 6.57 13.49 -9.98
CA SER A 179 5.55 12.44 -10.05
C SER A 179 4.73 12.39 -8.77
N PHE A 180 5.40 12.49 -7.60
CA PHE A 180 4.71 12.53 -6.31
C PHE A 180 3.80 13.76 -6.17
N ALA A 181 4.31 14.93 -6.55
CA ALA A 181 3.57 16.18 -6.50
C ALA A 181 2.30 16.14 -7.35
N ARG A 182 2.36 15.50 -8.53
CA ARG A 182 1.21 15.32 -9.43
C ARG A 182 0.05 14.59 -8.75
N PHE A 183 0.33 13.60 -7.91
CA PHE A 183 -0.69 12.84 -7.19
C PHE A 183 -1.11 13.48 -5.85
N HIS A 184 -0.39 14.52 -5.39
CA HIS A 184 -0.65 15.22 -4.14
C HIS A 184 -0.75 16.75 -4.31
N PRO A 185 -1.58 17.25 -5.23
CA PRO A 185 -1.58 18.69 -5.58
C PRO A 185 -1.97 19.61 -4.42
N GLY A 186 -2.77 19.13 -3.48
CA GLY A 186 -3.23 19.91 -2.30
C GLY A 186 -2.27 19.84 -1.10
N GLY A 187 -1.27 18.99 -1.10
CA GLY A 187 -0.32 18.86 0.00
C GLY A 187 0.75 19.96 0.01
N SER A 188 1.36 20.21 1.17
CA SER A 188 2.47 21.19 1.29
C SER A 188 3.62 20.91 0.33
N LEU A 189 3.96 19.63 0.15
CA LEU A 189 5.00 19.19 -0.78
C LEU A 189 4.55 19.37 -2.23
N GLY A 190 3.30 19.03 -2.57
CA GLY A 190 2.74 19.22 -3.91
C GLY A 190 2.75 20.69 -4.31
N ARG A 191 2.28 21.59 -3.46
CA ARG A 191 2.35 23.03 -3.67
C ARG A 191 3.79 23.49 -3.89
N ARG A 192 4.72 23.12 -3.01
CA ARG A 192 6.13 23.52 -3.11
C ARG A 192 6.79 23.08 -4.43
N LEU A 193 6.43 21.92 -4.98
CA LEU A 193 7.04 21.37 -6.19
C LEU A 193 6.31 21.81 -7.48
N LEU A 194 5.02 22.14 -7.41
CA LEU A 194 4.21 22.49 -8.58
C LEU A 194 3.93 23.99 -8.70
N SER A 195 4.01 24.79 -7.61
CA SER A 195 3.78 26.23 -7.67
C SER A 195 4.83 26.92 -8.51
N LYS A 196 4.37 27.81 -9.38
CA LYS A 196 5.20 28.73 -10.16
C LYS A 196 5.12 30.11 -9.49
N VAL A 197 6.15 30.91 -9.65
CA VAL A 197 6.15 32.28 -9.13
C VAL A 197 4.90 33.05 -9.52
N ARG A 198 4.41 32.89 -10.77
CA ARG A 198 3.20 33.51 -11.26
C ARG A 198 1.91 33.12 -10.52
N ASP A 199 1.88 31.92 -9.86
CA ASP A 199 0.71 31.41 -9.16
C ASP A 199 0.64 31.96 -7.74
N GLU A 200 1.77 32.45 -7.19
CA GLU A 200 1.92 33.02 -5.86
C GLU A 200 2.14 34.55 -5.87
N MET A 201 2.45 35.13 -7.05
CA MET A 201 2.70 36.57 -7.13
C MET A 201 1.41 37.39 -7.06
N HIS A 202 1.45 38.49 -6.34
CA HIS A 202 0.37 39.48 -6.36
C HIS A 202 0.34 40.21 -7.71
N CYS A 203 -0.76 40.08 -8.43
CA CYS A 203 -0.95 40.77 -9.70
C CYS A 203 -1.24 42.28 -9.53
N LYS A 204 -1.70 42.69 -8.35
CA LYS A 204 -1.88 44.11 -7.98
C LYS A 204 -0.65 44.52 -7.18
N LEU A 205 0.31 45.11 -7.85
CA LEU A 205 1.46 45.68 -7.17
C LEU A 205 1.01 47.04 -6.55
N PRO A 206 1.37 47.32 -5.28
CA PRO A 206 1.17 48.63 -4.68
C PRO A 206 2.19 49.61 -5.30
N ILE A 207 1.88 50.08 -6.51
CA ILE A 207 2.71 51.03 -7.23
C ILE A 207 2.15 52.43 -7.00
N VAL A 208 2.99 53.32 -6.53
CA VAL A 208 2.69 54.77 -6.44
C VAL A 208 3.74 55.52 -7.27
N SER A 209 3.34 56.70 -7.77
CA SER A 209 4.26 57.59 -8.45
C SER A 209 5.37 58.06 -7.51
N THR A 210 6.54 58.38 -8.00
CA THR A 210 7.64 58.99 -7.25
C THR A 210 7.23 60.35 -6.66
N ASP A 211 6.19 60.98 -7.23
CA ASP A 211 5.63 62.27 -6.77
C ASP A 211 4.40 62.09 -5.88
N ALA A 212 4.05 60.87 -5.50
CA ALA A 212 2.91 60.61 -4.64
C ALA A 212 3.08 61.21 -3.25
N SER A 213 1.99 61.74 -2.71
CA SER A 213 1.99 62.21 -1.33
C SER A 213 1.97 61.04 -0.34
N PHE A 214 2.35 61.30 0.90
CA PHE A 214 2.25 60.31 1.97
C PHE A 214 0.86 59.69 2.11
N THR A 215 -0.17 60.49 1.89
CA THR A 215 -1.57 60.03 1.93
C THR A 215 -1.89 59.02 0.82
N ASP A 216 -1.30 59.18 -0.36
CA ASP A 216 -1.49 58.28 -1.49
C ASP A 216 -0.77 56.93 -1.27
N VAL A 217 0.29 56.88 -0.45
CA VAL A 217 1.05 55.68 -0.13
C VAL A 217 0.33 54.82 0.93
N VAL A 218 -0.46 55.42 1.83
CA VAL A 218 -1.12 54.73 2.96
C VAL A 218 -2.62 54.49 2.72
N SER A 219 -3.19 54.91 1.62
CA SER A 219 -4.58 54.64 1.23
C SER A 219 -4.68 53.34 0.44
#